data_9e1d83001d0c49e265400e52245c613f
#
_entry.id   9e1d83001d0c49e265400e52245c613f
#
_cell.length_a   1.000
_cell.length_b   1.000
_cell.length_c   1.000
_cell.angle_alpha   90.00
_cell.angle_beta   90.00
_cell.angle_gamma   90.00
#
_symmetry.space_group_name_H-M   'P 1'
#
loop_
_entity.id
_entity.type
_entity.pdbx_description
1 polymer ?
#
loop_
_entity_poly.entity_id
_entity_poly.type
_entity_poly.pdbx_seq_one_letter_code
_entity_poly.pdbx_strand_id
1 'polypeptide(L)'
;KTEYVTGAEPQKDTGEPHAPAEAAPRNMQSFTCCFAMDYVRGEDHTIEKPREYAFWREFVPAIKPPWPGRLLSWEYGDPISGKPTKLETDPEKGTGLWTYRRIADKALFVEGTYPGDISLVNWPQNDYLLGNLCDVPEKEAAQHIFRAKQLSLSLLYWMQTEARRKFNATVPQIAFEN
;
A
#
# COMPACT_ATOMS: atom_id res chain seq x y z
N LYS A 1 -14.99 -26.84 14.67
CA LYS A 1 -14.84 -25.85 13.60
C LYS A 1 -15.60 -24.61 14.06
N THR A 2 -14.95 -23.44 14.10
CA THR A 2 -15.61 -22.20 14.49
C THR A 2 -16.47 -21.71 13.32
N GLU A 3 -17.72 -21.38 13.60
CA GLU A 3 -18.59 -20.69 12.64
C GLU A 3 -18.18 -19.22 12.57
N TYR A 4 -18.20 -18.64 11.40
CA TYR A 4 -17.89 -17.23 11.16
C TYR A 4 -18.70 -16.70 9.97
N VAL A 5 -18.85 -15.40 9.90
CA VAL A 5 -19.39 -14.66 8.76
C VAL A 5 -18.34 -13.73 8.20
N THR A 6 -18.44 -13.37 6.93
CA THR A 6 -17.51 -12.49 6.24
C THR A 6 -18.24 -11.32 5.59
N GLY A 7 -17.52 -10.24 5.33
CA GLY A 7 -18.04 -9.05 4.67
C GLY A 7 -18.83 -8.13 5.60
N ALA A 8 -19.70 -7.30 5.02
CA ALA A 8 -20.50 -6.34 5.76
C ALA A 8 -21.86 -6.95 6.14
N GLU A 9 -22.21 -6.82 7.41
CA GLU A 9 -23.51 -7.20 7.96
C GLU A 9 -24.57 -6.14 7.60
N PRO A 10 -25.88 -6.52 7.56
CA PRO A 10 -26.91 -5.56 7.23
C PRO A 10 -27.23 -4.65 8.40
N GLN A 11 -27.57 -3.39 8.11
CA GLN A 11 -27.88 -2.37 9.10
C GLN A 11 -29.02 -2.77 10.04
N LYS A 12 -30.00 -3.53 9.55
CA LYS A 12 -31.12 -4.02 10.35
C LYS A 12 -30.71 -4.94 11.51
N ASP A 13 -29.55 -5.60 11.39
CA ASP A 13 -29.07 -6.55 12.41
C ASP A 13 -28.08 -5.90 13.37
N THR A 14 -27.30 -4.91 12.92
CA THR A 14 -26.23 -4.27 13.71
C THR A 14 -26.59 -2.87 14.21
N GLY A 15 -27.46 -2.15 13.50
CA GLY A 15 -27.77 -0.73 13.77
C GLY A 15 -26.67 0.24 13.38
N GLU A 16 -25.59 -0.23 12.71
CA GLU A 16 -24.48 0.63 12.32
C GLU A 16 -24.87 1.64 11.24
N PRO A 17 -24.54 2.95 11.42
CA PRO A 17 -25.02 4.02 10.51
C PRO A 17 -24.60 3.84 9.05
N HIS A 18 -23.45 3.18 8.81
CA HIS A 18 -22.88 3.01 7.48
C HIS A 18 -22.95 1.58 6.95
N ALA A 19 -23.60 0.67 7.69
CA ALA A 19 -23.82 -0.69 7.22
C ALA A 19 -24.76 -0.70 6.01
N PRO A 20 -24.57 -1.64 5.06
CA PRO A 20 -25.48 -1.76 3.92
C PRO A 20 -26.88 -2.20 4.37
N ALA A 21 -27.90 -1.91 3.58
CA ALA A 21 -29.27 -2.33 3.87
C ALA A 21 -29.43 -3.85 3.93
N GLU A 22 -28.70 -4.57 3.07
CA GLU A 22 -28.64 -6.02 3.03
C GLU A 22 -27.20 -6.50 3.20
N ALA A 23 -27.03 -7.73 3.72
CA ALA A 23 -25.71 -8.33 3.91
C ALA A 23 -24.89 -8.35 2.62
N ALA A 24 -23.62 -7.99 2.72
CA ALA A 24 -22.69 -8.00 1.60
C ALA A 24 -21.45 -8.87 1.94
N PRO A 25 -21.55 -10.23 1.84
CA PRO A 25 -20.48 -11.14 2.29
C PRO A 25 -19.15 -10.96 1.57
N ARG A 26 -19.16 -10.35 0.37
CA ARG A 26 -17.95 -10.04 -0.41
C ARG A 26 -17.41 -8.63 -0.19
N ASN A 27 -18.08 -7.79 0.59
CA ASN A 27 -17.60 -6.46 0.94
C ASN A 27 -16.60 -6.59 2.10
N MET A 28 -15.38 -6.94 1.76
CA MET A 28 -14.31 -7.21 2.69
C MET A 28 -13.21 -6.15 2.55
N GLN A 29 -12.50 -5.93 3.64
CA GLN A 29 -11.33 -5.07 3.61
C GLN A 29 -10.28 -5.63 2.65
N SER A 30 -9.64 -4.76 1.88
CA SER A 30 -8.47 -5.11 1.10
C SER A 30 -7.35 -5.65 1.99
N PHE A 31 -6.55 -6.55 1.44
CA PHE A 31 -5.34 -7.01 2.12
C PHE A 31 -4.10 -6.41 1.46
N THR A 32 -3.00 -6.35 2.22
CA THR A 32 -1.78 -5.70 1.79
C THR A 32 -0.60 -6.66 1.90
N CYS A 33 0.17 -6.82 0.84
CA CYS A 33 1.50 -7.43 0.91
C CYS A 33 2.49 -6.36 1.39
N CYS A 34 2.65 -6.23 2.70
CA CYS A 34 3.56 -5.28 3.30
C CYS A 34 5.02 -5.65 3.04
N PHE A 35 5.89 -4.62 3.00
CA PHE A 35 7.34 -4.81 2.98
C PHE A 35 8.02 -3.70 3.81
N ALA A 36 9.16 -4.03 4.40
CA ALA A 36 10.01 -3.05 5.05
C ALA A 36 10.96 -2.44 4.00
N MET A 37 11.23 -1.16 4.12
CA MET A 37 12.22 -0.47 3.32
C MET A 37 13.04 0.48 4.17
N ASP A 38 14.26 0.66 3.77
CA ASP A 38 15.19 1.62 4.28
C ASP A 38 15.58 2.60 3.13
N TYR A 39 16.32 3.62 3.47
CA TYR A 39 16.78 4.63 2.56
C TYR A 39 18.30 4.82 2.74
N VAL A 40 19.07 4.38 1.76
CA VAL A 40 20.53 4.52 1.75
C VAL A 40 20.96 5.59 0.76
N ARG A 41 21.46 6.69 1.29
CA ARG A 41 21.82 7.86 0.49
C ARG A 41 22.99 7.55 -0.45
N GLY A 42 22.81 7.83 -1.74
CA GLY A 42 23.87 7.71 -2.75
C GLY A 42 24.03 6.32 -3.35
N GLU A 43 23.23 5.33 -2.92
CA GLU A 43 23.24 3.98 -3.49
C GLU A 43 22.10 3.78 -4.49
N ASP A 44 22.28 2.84 -5.42
CA ASP A 44 21.27 2.42 -6.40
C ASP A 44 20.80 0.99 -6.12
N HIS A 45 19.63 0.88 -5.53
CA HIS A 45 18.96 -0.39 -5.26
C HIS A 45 17.67 -0.55 -6.09
N THR A 46 17.64 0.04 -7.30
CA THR A 46 16.49 -0.11 -8.20
C THR A 46 16.28 -1.59 -8.54
N ILE A 47 15.11 -2.10 -8.17
CA ILE A 47 14.74 -3.49 -8.46
C ILE A 47 14.45 -3.69 -9.95
N GLU A 48 14.45 -4.95 -10.39
CA GLU A 48 13.97 -5.30 -11.71
C GLU A 48 12.50 -4.90 -11.89
N LYS A 49 12.14 -4.49 -13.10
CA LYS A 49 10.77 -4.12 -13.43
C LYS A 49 9.81 -5.28 -13.17
N PRO A 50 8.83 -5.13 -12.27
CA PRO A 50 7.89 -6.18 -11.95
C PRO A 50 7.06 -6.63 -13.16
N ARG A 51 6.73 -7.92 -13.19
CA ARG A 51 6.01 -8.54 -14.30
C ARG A 51 4.68 -7.85 -14.65
N GLU A 52 3.92 -7.43 -13.64
CA GLU A 52 2.63 -6.76 -13.81
C GLU A 52 2.71 -5.24 -13.71
N TYR A 53 3.91 -4.65 -13.77
CA TYR A 53 4.08 -3.21 -13.62
C TYR A 53 3.24 -2.38 -14.58
N ALA A 54 3.16 -2.79 -15.85
CA ALA A 54 2.39 -2.08 -16.87
C ALA A 54 0.89 -2.01 -16.50
N PHE A 55 0.33 -3.09 -15.94
CA PHE A 55 -1.04 -3.12 -15.46
C PHE A 55 -1.22 -2.17 -14.26
N TRP A 56 -0.41 -2.33 -13.20
CA TRP A 56 -0.56 -1.56 -11.97
C TRP A 56 -0.28 -0.07 -12.18
N ARG A 57 0.58 0.28 -13.11
CA ARG A 57 0.91 1.67 -13.43
C ARG A 57 -0.28 2.44 -13.99
N GLU A 58 -1.15 1.79 -14.74
CA GLU A 58 -2.36 2.38 -15.33
C GLU A 58 -3.63 2.12 -14.50
N PHE A 59 -3.54 1.30 -13.46
CA PHE A 59 -4.71 0.90 -12.68
C PHE A 59 -5.33 2.06 -11.94
N VAL A 60 -6.65 2.22 -12.12
CA VAL A 60 -7.50 3.18 -11.38
C VAL A 60 -8.50 2.38 -10.55
N PRO A 61 -8.49 2.49 -9.23
CA PRO A 61 -9.45 1.79 -8.36
C PRO A 61 -10.90 2.20 -8.64
N ALA A 62 -11.76 1.21 -8.88
CA ALA A 62 -13.20 1.41 -9.03
C ALA A 62 -13.92 1.25 -7.67
N ILE A 63 -13.68 2.17 -6.74
CA ILE A 63 -14.22 2.16 -5.37
C ILE A 63 -15.12 3.36 -5.09
N LYS A 64 -15.80 3.34 -3.96
CA LYS A 64 -16.61 4.46 -3.44
C LYS A 64 -16.16 4.79 -2.01
N PRO A 65 -15.82 6.07 -1.70
CA PRO A 65 -15.73 7.21 -2.63
C PRO A 65 -14.69 6.96 -3.73
N PRO A 66 -14.78 7.67 -4.88
CA PRO A 66 -13.88 7.39 -6.02
C PRO A 66 -12.43 7.71 -5.68
N TRP A 67 -11.52 6.85 -6.13
CA TRP A 67 -10.10 7.11 -6.03
C TRP A 67 -9.69 8.25 -6.99
N PRO A 68 -8.80 9.18 -6.59
CA PRO A 68 -8.54 10.41 -7.35
C PRO A 68 -7.64 10.23 -8.60
N GLY A 69 -7.52 9.04 -9.15
CA GLY A 69 -6.73 8.77 -10.34
C GLY A 69 -6.05 7.42 -10.32
N ARG A 70 -4.82 7.33 -10.78
CA ARG A 70 -4.05 6.07 -10.76
C ARG A 70 -3.67 5.69 -9.34
N LEU A 71 -3.70 4.38 -9.04
CA LEU A 71 -3.31 3.86 -7.72
C LEU A 71 -1.86 4.20 -7.39
N LEU A 72 -0.94 4.01 -8.34
CA LEU A 72 0.46 4.40 -8.17
C LEU A 72 0.63 5.91 -8.36
N SER A 73 0.31 6.65 -7.31
CA SER A 73 0.42 8.10 -7.20
C SER A 73 0.60 8.50 -5.73
N TRP A 74 0.93 9.77 -5.47
CA TRP A 74 0.93 10.31 -4.11
C TRP A 74 -0.42 10.92 -3.70
N GLU A 75 -1.47 10.60 -4.42
CA GLU A 75 -2.83 11.03 -4.11
C GLU A 75 -3.68 9.82 -3.71
N TYR A 76 -4.53 10.00 -2.72
CA TYR A 76 -5.50 8.99 -2.29
C TYR A 76 -6.82 9.67 -1.91
N GLY A 77 -7.89 8.90 -1.87
CA GLY A 77 -9.16 9.38 -1.33
C GLY A 77 -9.15 9.31 0.19
N ASP A 78 -9.32 10.45 0.84
CA ASP A 78 -9.50 10.47 2.30
C ASP A 78 -10.74 9.64 2.68
N PRO A 79 -10.62 8.64 3.56
CA PRO A 79 -11.70 7.71 3.84
C PRO A 79 -12.88 8.35 4.59
N ILE A 80 -12.67 9.49 5.22
CA ILE A 80 -13.70 10.19 6.00
C ILE A 80 -14.41 11.21 5.13
N SER A 81 -13.65 12.08 4.46
CA SER A 81 -14.21 13.20 3.69
C SER A 81 -14.48 12.84 2.21
N GLY A 82 -13.92 11.75 1.70
CA GLY A 82 -13.95 11.36 0.29
C GLY A 82 -13.17 12.29 -0.64
N LYS A 83 -12.46 13.29 -0.09
CA LYS A 83 -11.73 14.28 -0.88
C LYS A 83 -10.34 13.76 -1.26
N PRO A 84 -9.83 14.15 -2.45
CA PRO A 84 -8.45 13.89 -2.79
C PRO A 84 -7.50 14.50 -1.77
N THR A 85 -6.60 13.69 -1.24
CA THR A 85 -5.56 14.09 -0.30
C THR A 85 -4.22 13.65 -0.84
N LYS A 86 -3.21 14.51 -0.73
CA LYS A 86 -1.86 14.20 -1.18
C LYS A 86 -1.04 13.68 0.00
N LEU A 87 -0.45 12.50 -0.18
CA LEU A 87 0.51 11.93 0.75
C LEU A 87 1.92 12.09 0.19
N GLU A 88 2.68 12.97 0.79
CA GLU A 88 4.10 13.09 0.46
C GLU A 88 4.92 12.08 1.25
N THR A 89 6.02 11.63 0.65
CA THR A 89 7.00 10.77 1.32
C THR A 89 8.37 11.37 1.09
N ASP A 90 9.04 11.75 2.14
CA ASP A 90 10.39 12.27 2.08
C ASP A 90 11.26 11.59 3.15
N PRO A 91 12.08 10.61 2.76
CA PRO A 91 12.94 9.90 3.70
C PRO A 91 14.05 10.78 4.28
N GLU A 92 14.50 11.84 3.57
CA GLU A 92 15.52 12.77 4.07
C GLU A 92 14.98 13.69 5.15
N LYS A 93 13.73 14.17 4.96
CA LYS A 93 13.05 15.00 5.96
C LYS A 93 12.35 14.18 7.03
N GLY A 94 12.20 12.87 6.80
CA GLY A 94 11.48 12.00 7.71
C GLY A 94 10.01 12.40 7.86
N THR A 95 9.31 12.69 6.76
CA THR A 95 7.92 13.17 6.79
C THR A 95 6.95 12.32 5.98
N GLY A 96 5.66 12.49 6.26
CA GLY A 96 4.59 11.85 5.52
C GLY A 96 4.54 10.34 5.71
N LEU A 97 4.37 9.59 4.62
CA LEU A 97 4.31 8.13 4.67
C LEU A 97 5.58 7.48 5.19
N TRP A 98 6.74 8.15 5.11
CA TRP A 98 8.00 7.63 5.65
C TRP A 98 7.90 7.40 7.16
N THR A 99 7.34 8.36 7.90
CA THR A 99 7.20 8.27 9.37
C THR A 99 5.91 7.61 9.81
N TYR A 100 4.91 7.55 8.93
CA TYR A 100 3.58 7.01 9.27
C TYR A 100 3.63 5.60 9.85
N ARG A 101 4.51 4.74 9.30
CA ARG A 101 4.74 3.39 9.79
C ARG A 101 6.22 3.08 9.97
N ARG A 102 6.99 4.06 10.46
CA ARG A 102 8.39 3.85 10.78
C ARG A 102 8.51 2.86 11.95
N ILE A 103 9.14 1.72 11.67
CA ILE A 103 9.33 0.64 12.66
C ILE A 103 10.67 0.72 13.36
N ALA A 104 11.67 1.42 12.78
CA ALA A 104 12.92 1.75 13.45
C ALA A 104 13.31 3.18 13.12
N ASP A 105 13.49 4.00 14.13
CA ASP A 105 14.10 5.32 14.06
C ASP A 105 15.57 5.17 14.43
N LYS A 106 16.48 5.35 13.47
CA LYS A 106 17.91 5.16 13.70
C LYS A 106 18.48 5.99 14.83
N ALA A 107 17.87 7.14 15.11
CA ALA A 107 18.32 8.03 16.18
C ALA A 107 18.10 7.45 17.60
N LEU A 108 17.27 6.40 17.73
CA LEU A 108 17.01 5.72 18.99
C LEU A 108 17.96 4.52 19.25
N PHE A 109 18.85 4.23 18.33
CA PHE A 109 19.78 3.11 18.41
C PHE A 109 21.21 3.62 18.54
N VAL A 110 22.10 2.73 18.95
CA VAL A 110 23.55 3.01 18.97
C VAL A 110 24.00 3.36 17.55
N GLU A 111 24.84 4.39 17.43
CA GLU A 111 25.36 4.83 16.14
C GLU A 111 25.97 3.66 15.34
N GLY A 112 25.61 3.56 14.06
CA GLY A 112 26.03 2.48 13.17
C GLY A 112 25.19 1.21 13.21
N THR A 113 24.16 1.11 14.09
CA THR A 113 23.26 -0.07 14.11
C THR A 113 22.45 -0.18 12.83
N TYR A 114 21.94 0.95 12.33
CA TYR A 114 21.19 1.01 11.07
C TYR A 114 21.72 2.15 10.19
N PRO A 115 21.83 1.93 8.87
CA PRO A 115 22.24 2.99 7.93
C PRO A 115 21.18 4.10 7.81
N GLY A 116 19.91 3.75 7.91
CA GLY A 116 18.76 4.63 7.81
C GLY A 116 17.64 4.26 8.76
N ASP A 117 16.53 5.00 8.71
CA ASP A 117 15.28 4.59 9.32
C ASP A 117 14.68 3.43 8.53
N ILE A 118 13.96 2.53 9.20
CA ILE A 118 13.21 1.46 8.54
C ILE A 118 11.73 1.80 8.60
N SER A 119 11.09 1.89 7.45
CA SER A 119 9.65 2.14 7.32
C SER A 119 8.92 0.92 6.76
N LEU A 120 7.77 0.58 7.34
CA LEU A 120 6.90 -0.46 6.82
C LEU A 120 5.96 0.15 5.76
N VAL A 121 6.04 -0.35 4.54
CA VAL A 121 5.10 0.01 3.48
C VAL A 121 3.83 -0.82 3.64
N ASN A 122 2.86 -0.19 4.27
CA ASN A 122 1.48 -0.62 4.43
C ASN A 122 0.63 0.63 4.22
N TRP A 123 0.46 0.99 2.96
CA TRP A 123 -0.10 2.26 2.51
C TRP A 123 -1.30 2.02 1.60
N PRO A 124 -2.19 3.01 1.43
CA PRO A 124 -3.34 2.86 0.54
C PRO A 124 -2.97 2.47 -0.90
N GLN A 125 -1.75 2.84 -1.35
CA GLN A 125 -1.26 2.53 -2.70
C GLN A 125 -0.92 1.06 -2.93
N ASN A 126 -0.70 0.27 -1.89
CA ASN A 126 -0.46 -1.17 -2.01
C ASN A 126 -1.56 -2.05 -1.39
N ASP A 127 -2.70 -1.47 -1.06
CA ASP A 127 -3.89 -2.23 -0.72
C ASP A 127 -4.47 -2.91 -1.95
N TYR A 128 -4.63 -4.24 -1.88
CA TYR A 128 -5.09 -5.05 -3.00
C TYR A 128 -6.62 -5.07 -3.07
N LEU A 129 -7.17 -4.47 -4.14
CA LEU A 129 -8.60 -4.22 -4.30
C LEU A 129 -9.31 -5.17 -5.28
N LEU A 130 -8.60 -6.15 -5.88
CA LEU A 130 -9.15 -7.00 -6.95
C LEU A 130 -9.64 -8.36 -6.49
N GLY A 131 -9.69 -8.60 -5.19
CA GLY A 131 -10.18 -9.83 -4.61
C GLY A 131 -9.79 -9.98 -3.15
N ASN A 132 -10.17 -11.10 -2.55
CA ASN A 132 -9.90 -11.42 -1.15
C ASN A 132 -9.37 -12.84 -1.01
N LEU A 133 -9.02 -13.26 0.22
CA LEU A 133 -8.43 -14.56 0.52
C LEU A 133 -9.38 -15.47 1.31
N CYS A 134 -10.55 -14.98 1.69
CA CYS A 134 -11.51 -15.73 2.50
C CYS A 134 -12.57 -16.38 1.61
N ASP A 135 -12.90 -17.62 1.89
CA ASP A 135 -13.96 -18.40 1.22
C ASP A 135 -13.82 -18.45 -0.32
N VAL A 136 -12.56 -18.42 -0.80
CA VAL A 136 -12.22 -18.58 -2.21
C VAL A 136 -11.41 -19.88 -2.41
N PRO A 137 -11.44 -20.51 -3.60
CA PRO A 137 -10.58 -21.63 -3.91
C PRO A 137 -9.10 -21.32 -3.73
N GLU A 138 -8.31 -22.29 -3.26
CA GLU A 138 -6.87 -22.11 -3.02
C GLU A 138 -6.13 -21.55 -4.25
N LYS A 139 -6.46 -22.02 -5.44
CA LYS A 139 -5.88 -21.51 -6.70
C LYS A 139 -6.19 -20.04 -6.91
N GLU A 140 -7.40 -19.59 -6.59
CA GLU A 140 -7.80 -18.18 -6.69
C GLU A 140 -7.09 -17.33 -5.64
N ALA A 141 -7.02 -17.80 -4.39
CA ALA A 141 -6.26 -17.16 -3.32
C ALA A 141 -4.78 -16.98 -3.71
N ALA A 142 -4.16 -18.02 -4.27
CA ALA A 142 -2.77 -17.97 -4.74
C ALA A 142 -2.57 -16.91 -5.84
N GLN A 143 -3.54 -16.76 -6.76
CA GLN A 143 -3.50 -15.72 -7.79
C GLN A 143 -3.60 -14.31 -7.18
N HIS A 144 -4.51 -14.12 -6.22
CA HIS A 144 -4.64 -12.84 -5.53
C HIS A 144 -3.37 -12.48 -4.73
N ILE A 145 -2.76 -13.43 -4.03
CA ILE A 145 -1.49 -13.23 -3.32
C ILE A 145 -0.38 -12.85 -4.32
N PHE A 146 -0.27 -13.57 -5.44
CA PHE A 146 0.73 -13.23 -6.47
C PHE A 146 0.55 -11.80 -6.97
N ARG A 147 -0.68 -11.42 -7.34
CA ARG A 147 -0.96 -10.08 -7.86
C ARG A 147 -0.77 -8.98 -6.81
N ALA A 148 -1.10 -9.24 -5.56
CA ALA A 148 -0.85 -8.31 -4.46
C ALA A 148 0.66 -8.08 -4.23
N LYS A 149 1.48 -9.14 -4.33
CA LYS A 149 2.95 -9.00 -4.34
C LYS A 149 3.44 -8.18 -5.53
N GLN A 150 2.87 -8.42 -6.72
CA GLN A 150 3.20 -7.62 -7.91
C GLN A 150 2.82 -6.15 -7.75
N LEU A 151 1.70 -5.83 -7.10
CA LEU A 151 1.31 -4.46 -6.76
C LEU A 151 2.36 -3.80 -5.85
N SER A 152 2.74 -4.46 -4.76
CA SER A 152 3.72 -3.93 -3.82
C SER A 152 5.10 -3.71 -4.46
N LEU A 153 5.58 -4.67 -5.26
CA LEU A 153 6.81 -4.50 -6.05
C LEU A 153 6.67 -3.37 -7.08
N SER A 154 5.48 -3.21 -7.68
CA SER A 154 5.21 -2.15 -8.64
C SER A 154 5.21 -0.77 -7.99
N LEU A 155 4.67 -0.65 -6.78
CA LEU A 155 4.76 0.59 -6.00
C LEU A 155 6.22 0.96 -5.73
N LEU A 156 7.03 -0.01 -5.30
CA LEU A 156 8.45 0.23 -5.07
C LEU A 156 9.17 0.67 -6.35
N TYR A 157 9.03 -0.11 -7.43
CA TYR A 157 9.66 0.22 -8.71
C TYR A 157 9.25 1.61 -9.21
N TRP A 158 7.96 1.96 -9.06
CA TRP A 158 7.46 3.29 -9.37
C TRP A 158 8.12 4.38 -8.52
N MET A 159 8.26 4.15 -7.22
CA MET A 159 8.97 5.08 -6.32
C MET A 159 10.42 5.27 -6.74
N GLN A 160 11.10 4.19 -7.12
CA GLN A 160 12.50 4.22 -7.52
C GLN A 160 12.75 4.84 -8.91
N THR A 161 11.78 4.77 -9.82
CA THR A 161 12.00 5.15 -11.23
C THR A 161 11.22 6.38 -11.66
N GLU A 162 9.91 6.45 -11.36
CA GLU A 162 9.03 7.50 -11.88
C GLU A 162 8.73 8.59 -10.86
N ALA A 163 8.48 8.22 -9.61
CA ALA A 163 8.17 9.19 -8.56
C ALA A 163 9.35 10.16 -8.32
N ARG A 164 10.59 9.71 -8.48
CA ARG A 164 11.81 10.53 -8.42
C ARG A 164 11.76 11.75 -9.34
N ARG A 165 11.19 11.63 -10.53
CA ARG A 165 11.14 12.72 -11.53
C ARG A 165 10.24 13.87 -11.11
N LYS A 166 9.27 13.61 -10.24
CA LYS A 166 8.35 14.62 -9.69
C LYS A 166 8.88 15.29 -8.42
N PHE A 167 9.84 14.68 -7.74
CA PHE A 167 10.43 15.19 -6.51
C PHE A 167 11.72 16.00 -6.69
N ASN A 168 11.93 16.64 -7.85
CA ASN A 168 13.15 17.41 -8.11
C ASN A 168 14.46 16.65 -7.78
N ALA A 169 14.85 15.83 -8.73
CA ALA A 169 16.22 15.44 -9.10
C ALA A 169 17.18 14.82 -8.07
N THR A 170 16.95 14.82 -6.79
CA THR A 170 17.92 14.38 -5.78
C THR A 170 17.37 13.46 -4.69
N VAL A 171 16.31 12.73 -4.96
CA VAL A 171 15.87 11.68 -4.02
C VAL A 171 16.72 10.45 -4.27
N PRO A 172 17.58 10.10 -3.35
CA PRO A 172 18.33 8.84 -3.38
C PRO A 172 17.38 7.64 -3.35
N GLN A 173 17.91 6.52 -3.74
CA GLN A 173 17.16 5.31 -3.99
C GLN A 173 16.71 4.64 -2.70
N ILE A 174 15.57 4.00 -2.75
CA ILE A 174 15.03 3.19 -1.66
C ILE A 174 15.64 1.79 -1.78
N ALA A 175 16.39 1.38 -0.78
CA ALA A 175 17.02 0.07 -0.72
C ALA A 175 16.09 -0.97 -0.05
N PHE A 176 16.14 -2.19 -0.50
CA PHE A 176 15.61 -3.35 0.21
C PHE A 176 16.75 -4.12 0.85
N GLU A 177 16.56 -4.52 2.09
CA GLU A 177 17.26 -5.68 2.59
C GLU A 177 16.45 -6.94 2.25
N ASN A 178 17.15 -7.92 1.64
CA ASN A 178 16.62 -9.26 1.35
C ASN A 178 16.50 -10.07 2.64
#